data_3f8fa0e3f49f7416e24009d210ea1fca
#
_entry.id   3f8fa0e3f49f7416e24009d210ea1fca
#
_cell.length_a   1.000
_cell.length_b   1.000
_cell.length_c   1.000
_cell.angle_alpha   90.00
_cell.angle_beta   90.00
_cell.angle_gamma   90.00
#
_symmetry.space_group_name_H-M   'P 1'
#
loop_
_entity.id
_entity.type
_entity.pdbx_description
1 polymer ?
#
loop_
_entity_poly.entity_id
_entity_poly.type
_entity_poly.pdbx_seq_one_letter_code
_entity_poly.pdbx_strand_id
1 'polypeptide(L)'
;MSTRWASGGPRSRVRAPAPPVPGRAPVPEPAAQVPQANRGADPSADPNADPSTRRTPRAGLPRLAEQVGAISAEWAPTAGRIVLGLVFFWFGYHELVQPGGWTQYVPIVSESSSLAVILVLAHGWVLFVVAGALVAGIAPRAAAAIASVLLLEIVISLAVTGVSDTVLRDLGVLGLAVCLTGCKNQRLVLRG
;
A
#
# COMPACT_ATOMS: atom_id res chain seq x y z
N MET A 1 31.89 -39.29 42.15
CA MET A 1 31.56 -37.87 42.47
C MET A 1 30.39 -37.47 41.62
N SER A 2 29.21 -37.40 42.25
CA SER A 2 27.91 -37.23 41.58
C SER A 2 27.39 -35.84 41.92
N THR A 3 27.27 -34.93 40.93
CA THR A 3 26.67 -33.61 41.12
C THR A 3 25.29 -33.60 40.50
N ARG A 4 24.28 -33.60 41.35
CA ARG A 4 22.85 -33.51 41.06
C ARG A 4 22.49 -32.05 40.80
N TRP A 5 22.04 -31.69 39.59
CA TRP A 5 21.48 -30.39 39.26
C TRP A 5 19.98 -30.35 39.58
N ALA A 6 19.58 -29.49 40.48
CA ALA A 6 18.20 -29.23 40.87
C ALA A 6 17.52 -28.36 39.81
N SER A 7 16.41 -28.86 39.26
CA SER A 7 15.51 -28.15 38.37
C SER A 7 14.65 -27.16 39.15
N GLY A 8 14.94 -25.85 39.05
CA GLY A 8 14.05 -24.79 39.52
C GLY A 8 13.01 -24.45 38.47
N GLY A 9 11.73 -24.82 38.71
CA GLY A 9 10.62 -24.47 37.88
C GLY A 9 10.29 -22.96 37.90
N PRO A 10 9.66 -22.42 36.85
CA PRO A 10 9.33 -21.00 36.74
C PRO A 10 8.23 -20.61 37.75
N ARG A 11 8.56 -19.69 38.65
CA ARG A 11 7.59 -19.08 39.58
C ARG A 11 6.64 -18.17 38.77
N SER A 12 5.37 -18.52 38.73
CA SER A 12 4.29 -17.70 38.26
C SER A 12 4.24 -16.40 39.11
N ARG A 13 4.62 -15.28 38.53
CA ARG A 13 4.37 -13.95 39.11
C ARG A 13 2.88 -13.66 39.04
N VAL A 14 2.21 -13.78 40.17
CA VAL A 14 0.88 -13.21 40.38
C VAL A 14 1.01 -11.68 40.23
N ARG A 15 0.43 -11.15 39.17
CA ARG A 15 0.41 -9.71 38.92
C ARG A 15 -0.56 -9.07 39.90
N ALA A 16 -0.05 -8.22 40.82
CA ALA A 16 -0.89 -7.42 41.70
C ALA A 16 -1.84 -6.52 40.89
N PRO A 17 -3.10 -6.32 41.34
CA PRO A 17 -4.03 -5.41 40.68
C PRO A 17 -3.47 -3.98 40.73
N ALA A 18 -3.60 -3.27 39.60
CA ALA A 18 -3.18 -1.89 39.48
C ALA A 18 -4.01 -0.97 40.40
N PRO A 19 -3.40 0.07 41.01
CA PRO A 19 -4.14 1.01 41.85
C PRO A 19 -5.17 1.79 41.01
N PRO A 20 -6.31 2.19 41.60
CA PRO A 20 -7.34 2.97 40.91
C PRO A 20 -6.79 4.33 40.49
N VAL A 21 -7.02 4.71 39.24
CA VAL A 21 -6.64 5.99 38.67
C VAL A 21 -7.60 7.08 39.23
N PRO A 22 -7.13 8.07 40.01
CA PRO A 22 -7.99 9.13 40.50
C PRO A 22 -8.31 10.10 39.33
N GLY A 23 -9.59 10.38 39.11
CA GLY A 23 -10.03 11.49 38.25
C GLY A 23 -10.74 11.11 36.94
N ARG A 24 -11.18 9.87 36.78
CA ARG A 24 -12.06 9.54 35.64
C ARG A 24 -13.50 9.90 36.00
N ALA A 25 -14.01 10.99 35.42
CA ALA A 25 -15.43 11.32 35.48
C ALA A 25 -16.27 10.12 34.99
N PRO A 26 -17.44 9.85 35.58
CA PRO A 26 -18.30 8.76 35.14
C PRO A 26 -18.67 8.95 33.67
N VAL A 27 -18.43 7.90 32.88
CA VAL A 27 -18.84 7.83 31.47
C VAL A 27 -20.38 7.97 31.50
N PRO A 28 -20.97 8.96 30.78
CA PRO A 28 -22.42 9.05 30.70
C PRO A 28 -22.97 7.73 30.13
N GLU A 29 -23.91 7.17 30.85
CA GLU A 29 -24.65 5.98 30.44
C GLU A 29 -25.26 6.24 29.05
N PRO A 30 -25.13 5.31 28.08
CA PRO A 30 -25.70 5.52 26.77
C PRO A 30 -27.21 5.71 26.93
N ALA A 31 -27.65 6.94 26.62
CA ALA A 31 -29.05 7.27 26.61
C ALA A 31 -29.82 6.19 25.85
N ALA A 32 -30.85 5.61 26.54
CA ALA A 32 -31.72 4.61 25.97
C ALA A 32 -32.12 5.04 24.54
N GLN A 33 -31.76 4.22 23.56
CA GLN A 33 -32.18 4.43 22.18
C GLN A 33 -33.70 4.48 22.16
N VAL A 34 -34.21 5.70 22.09
CA VAL A 34 -35.62 5.93 21.77
C VAL A 34 -35.88 5.24 20.44
N PRO A 35 -36.85 4.33 20.33
CA PRO A 35 -37.18 3.73 19.04
C PRO A 35 -37.44 4.86 18.06
N GLN A 36 -36.61 4.99 17.03
CA GLN A 36 -36.89 5.92 15.95
C GLN A 36 -38.14 5.43 15.24
N ALA A 37 -39.28 5.95 15.71
CA ALA A 37 -40.56 5.80 15.03
C ALA A 37 -40.35 6.32 13.60
N ASN A 38 -40.45 5.39 12.68
CA ASN A 38 -40.60 5.45 11.25
C ASN A 38 -40.93 6.88 10.71
N ARG A 39 -39.90 7.76 10.61
CA ARG A 39 -40.00 9.06 9.96
C ARG A 39 -39.60 8.90 8.49
N GLY A 40 -40.50 8.27 7.73
CA GLY A 40 -40.26 8.05 6.31
C GLY A 40 -41.53 7.60 5.59
N ALA A 41 -42.69 7.81 6.19
CA ALA A 41 -43.92 7.71 5.42
C ALA A 41 -44.01 8.95 4.53
N ASP A 42 -43.70 8.80 3.24
CA ASP A 42 -43.95 9.80 2.21
C ASP A 42 -45.46 10.10 2.20
N PRO A 43 -45.90 11.33 2.59
CA PRO A 43 -47.30 11.66 2.65
C PRO A 43 -47.98 11.70 1.28
N SER A 44 -47.21 11.53 0.19
CA SER A 44 -47.72 11.46 -1.19
C SER A 44 -47.92 10.03 -1.71
N ALA A 45 -47.73 9.01 -0.85
CA ALA A 45 -47.95 7.62 -1.25
C ALA A 45 -49.46 7.37 -1.44
N ASP A 46 -49.87 7.18 -2.67
CA ASP A 46 -51.25 6.80 -3.07
C ASP A 46 -51.59 5.44 -2.42
N PRO A 47 -52.59 5.37 -1.51
CA PRO A 47 -52.97 4.14 -0.87
C PRO A 47 -53.57 3.09 -1.83
N ASN A 48 -53.91 3.48 -3.06
CA ASN A 48 -54.46 2.60 -4.10
C ASN A 48 -53.41 2.18 -5.12
N ALA A 49 -52.15 2.52 -4.93
CA ALA A 49 -51.08 2.10 -5.84
C ALA A 49 -51.03 0.56 -5.88
N ASP A 50 -51.24 -0.02 -7.05
CA ASP A 50 -51.17 -1.46 -7.31
C ASP A 50 -49.79 -1.99 -6.83
N PRO A 51 -49.72 -2.96 -5.91
CA PRO A 51 -48.49 -3.53 -5.44
C PRO A 51 -47.66 -4.16 -6.54
N SER A 52 -48.25 -4.48 -7.71
CA SER A 52 -47.53 -4.98 -8.87
C SER A 52 -46.70 -3.92 -9.60
N THR A 53 -46.98 -2.63 -9.38
CA THR A 53 -46.18 -1.49 -9.95
C THR A 53 -45.03 -1.09 -9.07
N ARG A 54 -44.85 -1.66 -7.88
CA ARG A 54 -43.63 -1.53 -7.12
C ARG A 54 -42.50 -2.16 -7.95
N ARG A 55 -41.85 -1.32 -8.78
CA ARG A 55 -40.64 -1.71 -9.48
C ARG A 55 -39.71 -2.34 -8.48
N THR A 56 -39.63 -3.68 -8.53
CA THR A 56 -38.56 -4.40 -7.83
C THR A 56 -37.25 -3.70 -8.16
N PRO A 57 -36.51 -3.19 -7.17
CA PRO A 57 -35.23 -2.61 -7.44
C PRO A 57 -34.45 -3.62 -8.30
N ARG A 58 -33.84 -3.16 -9.36
CA ARG A 58 -32.95 -3.97 -10.20
C ARG A 58 -31.81 -4.50 -9.31
N ALA A 59 -32.13 -5.57 -8.58
CA ALA A 59 -31.27 -6.14 -7.53
C ALA A 59 -29.97 -6.76 -8.08
N GLY A 60 -29.82 -6.84 -9.40
CA GLY A 60 -28.63 -7.42 -10.02
C GLY A 60 -27.44 -6.46 -10.14
N LEU A 61 -27.69 -5.20 -10.54
CA LEU A 61 -26.61 -4.23 -10.77
C LEU A 61 -25.83 -3.85 -9.49
N PRO A 62 -26.47 -3.55 -8.35
CA PRO A 62 -25.73 -3.24 -7.13
C PRO A 62 -24.88 -4.42 -6.65
N ARG A 63 -25.39 -5.65 -6.74
CA ARG A 63 -24.64 -6.85 -6.33
C ARG A 63 -23.40 -7.10 -7.21
N LEU A 64 -23.52 -6.91 -8.51
CA LEU A 64 -22.38 -7.01 -9.43
C LEU A 64 -21.34 -5.93 -9.14
N ALA A 65 -21.76 -4.69 -8.90
CA ALA A 65 -20.85 -3.61 -8.52
C ALA A 65 -20.13 -3.89 -7.19
N GLU A 66 -20.82 -4.42 -6.20
CA GLU A 66 -20.23 -4.82 -4.92
C GLU A 66 -19.23 -5.96 -5.09
N GLN A 67 -19.56 -6.98 -5.90
CA GLN A 67 -18.65 -8.10 -6.16
C GLN A 67 -17.40 -7.65 -6.91
N VAL A 68 -17.56 -6.85 -7.97
CA VAL A 68 -16.42 -6.28 -8.72
C VAL A 68 -15.57 -5.39 -7.81
N GLY A 69 -16.21 -4.57 -6.97
CA GLY A 69 -15.52 -3.74 -5.99
C GLY A 69 -14.71 -4.55 -4.98
N ALA A 70 -15.27 -5.64 -4.46
CA ALA A 70 -14.58 -6.53 -3.52
C ALA A 70 -13.37 -7.22 -4.17
N ILE A 71 -13.53 -7.77 -5.38
CA ILE A 71 -12.45 -8.41 -6.13
C ILE A 71 -11.35 -7.39 -6.45
N SER A 72 -11.74 -6.19 -6.92
CA SER A 72 -10.77 -5.14 -7.24
C SER A 72 -10.00 -4.68 -6.03
N ALA A 73 -10.66 -4.46 -4.88
CA ALA A 73 -10.00 -4.06 -3.65
C ALA A 73 -8.97 -5.10 -3.16
N GLU A 74 -9.21 -6.36 -3.44
CA GLU A 74 -8.34 -7.46 -3.03
C GLU A 74 -7.14 -7.66 -3.96
N TRP A 75 -7.33 -7.51 -5.27
CA TRP A 75 -6.30 -7.79 -6.27
C TRP A 75 -5.55 -6.56 -6.77
N ALA A 76 -6.15 -5.37 -6.73
CA ALA A 76 -5.53 -4.16 -7.24
C ALA A 76 -4.15 -3.85 -6.60
N PRO A 77 -3.95 -4.00 -5.28
CA PRO A 77 -2.63 -3.77 -4.70
C PRO A 77 -1.58 -4.76 -5.21
N THR A 78 -1.98 -6.02 -5.42
CA THR A 78 -1.07 -7.06 -5.94
C THR A 78 -0.73 -6.79 -7.40
N ALA A 79 -1.71 -6.46 -8.23
CA ALA A 79 -1.49 -6.10 -9.62
C ALA A 79 -0.61 -4.85 -9.76
N GLY A 80 -0.92 -3.79 -8.99
CA GLY A 80 -0.12 -2.56 -8.96
C GLY A 80 1.33 -2.81 -8.57
N ARG A 81 1.58 -3.68 -7.59
CA ARG A 81 2.92 -4.10 -7.17
C ARG A 81 3.69 -4.81 -8.29
N ILE A 82 3.03 -5.76 -8.98
CA ILE A 82 3.66 -6.50 -10.08
C ILE A 82 3.98 -5.54 -11.23
N VAL A 83 3.05 -4.67 -11.60
CA VAL A 83 3.27 -3.66 -12.66
C VAL A 83 4.43 -2.74 -12.28
N LEU A 84 4.48 -2.23 -11.06
CA LEU A 84 5.58 -1.40 -10.57
C LEU A 84 6.92 -2.16 -10.65
N GLY A 85 6.93 -3.43 -10.23
CA GLY A 85 8.12 -4.27 -10.32
C GLY A 85 8.59 -4.49 -11.76
N LEU A 86 7.68 -4.70 -12.72
CA LEU A 86 8.01 -4.83 -14.14
C LEU A 86 8.58 -3.53 -14.73
N VAL A 87 8.05 -2.37 -14.31
CA VAL A 87 8.59 -1.06 -14.72
C VAL A 87 10.03 -0.92 -14.21
N PHE A 88 10.28 -1.23 -12.96
CA PHE A 88 11.63 -1.18 -12.37
C PHE A 88 12.60 -2.16 -13.02
N PHE A 89 12.12 -3.38 -13.32
CA PHE A 89 12.90 -4.37 -14.03
C PHE A 89 13.33 -3.85 -15.41
N TRP A 90 12.39 -3.23 -16.15
CA TRP A 90 12.67 -2.66 -17.46
C TRP A 90 13.73 -1.56 -17.39
N PHE A 91 13.59 -0.60 -16.49
CA PHE A 91 14.57 0.49 -16.34
C PHE A 91 15.91 -0.03 -15.86
N GLY A 92 15.94 -0.84 -14.81
CA GLY A 92 17.17 -1.44 -14.29
C GLY A 92 17.91 -2.26 -15.33
N TYR A 93 17.21 -3.04 -16.16
CA TYR A 93 17.80 -3.77 -17.27
C TYR A 93 18.49 -2.83 -18.28
N HIS A 94 17.82 -1.75 -18.68
CA HIS A 94 18.37 -0.80 -19.64
C HIS A 94 19.57 -0.05 -19.10
N GLU A 95 19.56 0.34 -17.84
CA GLU A 95 20.70 0.96 -17.17
C GLU A 95 21.92 0.02 -17.12
N LEU A 96 21.69 -1.26 -16.89
CA LEU A 96 22.76 -2.26 -16.83
C LEU A 96 23.36 -2.58 -18.22
N VAL A 97 22.52 -2.61 -19.26
CA VAL A 97 22.95 -2.98 -20.63
C VAL A 97 23.52 -1.78 -21.39
N GLN A 98 22.98 -0.59 -21.15
CA GLN A 98 23.37 0.64 -21.88
C GLN A 98 23.59 1.82 -20.92
N PRO A 99 24.53 1.73 -19.97
CA PRO A 99 24.71 2.75 -18.93
C PRO A 99 25.05 4.14 -19.49
N GLY A 100 25.75 4.21 -20.61
CA GLY A 100 26.13 5.48 -21.24
C GLY A 100 24.97 6.36 -21.69
N GLY A 101 23.81 5.75 -22.01
CA GLY A 101 22.60 6.51 -22.35
C GLY A 101 21.92 7.20 -21.15
N TRP A 102 22.32 6.83 -19.93
CA TRP A 102 21.70 7.30 -18.69
C TRP A 102 22.59 8.27 -17.90
N THR A 103 23.88 8.40 -18.25
CA THR A 103 24.83 9.27 -17.53
C THR A 103 24.42 10.74 -17.54
N GLN A 104 23.69 11.20 -18.56
CA GLN A 104 23.16 12.57 -18.65
C GLN A 104 22.17 12.94 -17.55
N TYR A 105 21.57 11.95 -16.90
CA TYR A 105 20.59 12.15 -15.81
C TYR A 105 21.24 12.12 -14.42
N VAL A 106 22.56 11.84 -14.34
CA VAL A 106 23.28 11.85 -13.07
C VAL A 106 23.61 13.29 -12.69
N PRO A 107 22.95 13.90 -11.71
CA PRO A 107 23.26 15.26 -11.31
C PRO A 107 24.66 15.31 -10.67
N ILE A 108 25.34 16.47 -10.77
CA ILE A 108 26.60 16.74 -10.05
C ILE A 108 27.87 16.11 -10.67
N VAL A 109 27.74 15.16 -11.59
CA VAL A 109 28.87 14.45 -12.21
C VAL A 109 28.90 14.71 -13.72
N SER A 110 30.08 14.88 -14.30
CA SER A 110 30.21 15.00 -15.76
C SER A 110 29.76 13.72 -16.44
N GLU A 111 28.94 13.82 -17.49
CA GLU A 111 28.42 12.70 -18.29
C GLU A 111 29.53 11.77 -18.82
N SER A 112 30.68 12.33 -19.16
CA SER A 112 31.84 11.59 -19.64
C SER A 112 32.66 10.92 -18.55
N SER A 113 32.29 11.10 -17.28
CA SER A 113 33.03 10.53 -16.16
C SER A 113 32.75 9.03 -16.00
N SER A 114 33.79 8.26 -15.72
CA SER A 114 33.64 6.86 -15.32
C SER A 114 32.81 6.70 -14.03
N LEU A 115 32.81 7.71 -13.17
CA LEU A 115 31.99 7.74 -11.96
C LEU A 115 30.49 7.78 -12.29
N ALA A 116 30.09 8.56 -13.33
CA ALA A 116 28.69 8.59 -13.76
C ALA A 116 28.23 7.19 -14.21
N VAL A 117 29.05 6.47 -14.98
CA VAL A 117 28.77 5.10 -15.41
C VAL A 117 28.62 4.15 -14.22
N ILE A 118 29.52 4.25 -13.23
CA ILE A 118 29.45 3.41 -12.02
C ILE A 118 28.17 3.69 -11.22
N LEU A 119 27.78 4.96 -11.10
CA LEU A 119 26.54 5.33 -10.38
C LEU A 119 25.31 4.79 -11.09
N VAL A 120 25.23 4.89 -12.43
CA VAL A 120 24.13 4.31 -13.22
C VAL A 120 24.08 2.79 -13.05
N LEU A 121 25.21 2.11 -13.12
CA LEU A 121 25.25 0.65 -12.90
C LEU A 121 24.79 0.27 -11.48
N ALA A 122 25.24 1.00 -10.46
CA ALA A 122 24.82 0.76 -9.09
C ALA A 122 23.32 1.00 -8.91
N HIS A 123 22.79 2.08 -9.48
CA HIS A 123 21.35 2.39 -9.46
C HIS A 123 20.54 1.30 -10.20
N GLY A 124 20.97 0.89 -11.39
CA GLY A 124 20.32 -0.20 -12.15
C GLY A 124 20.25 -1.51 -11.37
N TRP A 125 21.30 -1.87 -10.62
CA TRP A 125 21.27 -3.03 -9.73
C TRP A 125 20.26 -2.88 -8.60
N VAL A 126 20.17 -1.69 -8.00
CA VAL A 126 19.19 -1.41 -6.95
C VAL A 126 17.77 -1.54 -7.50
N LEU A 127 17.49 -0.95 -8.67
CA LEU A 127 16.19 -1.09 -9.35
C LEU A 127 15.85 -2.55 -9.61
N PHE A 128 16.82 -3.33 -10.08
CA PHE A 128 16.64 -4.74 -10.39
C PHE A 128 16.29 -5.58 -9.15
N VAL A 129 16.98 -5.36 -8.04
CA VAL A 129 16.71 -6.03 -6.75
C VAL A 129 15.35 -5.65 -6.20
N VAL A 130 15.00 -4.35 -6.22
CA VAL A 130 13.69 -3.87 -5.77
C VAL A 130 12.57 -4.42 -6.65
N ALA A 131 12.77 -4.48 -7.97
CA ALA A 131 11.86 -5.11 -8.91
C ALA A 131 11.58 -6.57 -8.54
N GLY A 132 12.64 -7.34 -8.29
CA GLY A 132 12.54 -8.74 -7.85
C GLY A 132 11.77 -8.88 -6.53
N ALA A 133 12.04 -8.04 -5.56
CA ALA A 133 11.33 -8.03 -4.28
C ALA A 133 9.84 -7.69 -4.43
N LEU A 134 9.50 -6.70 -5.27
CA LEU A 134 8.12 -6.33 -5.59
C LEU A 134 7.38 -7.48 -6.28
N VAL A 135 7.93 -8.07 -7.32
CA VAL A 135 7.30 -9.16 -8.06
C VAL A 135 7.14 -10.41 -7.19
N ALA A 136 8.20 -10.82 -6.49
CA ALA A 136 8.18 -11.97 -5.60
C ALA A 136 7.32 -11.76 -4.34
N GLY A 137 6.99 -10.52 -3.99
CA GLY A 137 6.22 -10.21 -2.78
C GLY A 137 7.03 -10.35 -1.50
N ILE A 138 8.33 -10.10 -1.55
CA ILE A 138 9.22 -10.07 -0.39
C ILE A 138 9.12 -8.71 0.25
N ALA A 139 8.67 -8.66 1.51
CA ALA A 139 8.49 -7.43 2.27
C ALA A 139 7.84 -6.29 1.44
N PRO A 140 6.66 -6.49 0.82
CA PRO A 140 6.15 -5.65 -0.27
C PRO A 140 5.97 -4.18 0.11
N ARG A 141 5.69 -3.88 1.37
CA ARG A 141 5.56 -2.50 1.86
C ARG A 141 6.92 -1.80 1.94
N ALA A 142 7.95 -2.51 2.42
CA ALA A 142 9.30 -1.97 2.47
C ALA A 142 9.85 -1.79 1.05
N ALA A 143 9.65 -2.77 0.15
CA ALA A 143 10.04 -2.65 -1.24
C ALA A 143 9.32 -1.47 -1.94
N ALA A 144 8.03 -1.26 -1.69
CA ALA A 144 7.28 -0.13 -2.22
C ALA A 144 7.78 1.22 -1.65
N ALA A 145 8.17 1.27 -0.37
CA ALA A 145 8.76 2.46 0.22
C ALA A 145 10.12 2.82 -0.42
N ILE A 146 10.98 1.82 -0.61
CA ILE A 146 12.26 2.02 -1.31
C ILE A 146 12.00 2.47 -2.75
N ALA A 147 11.06 1.83 -3.46
CA ALA A 147 10.64 2.22 -4.79
C ALA A 147 10.16 3.68 -4.86
N SER A 148 9.42 4.14 -3.85
CA SER A 148 8.96 5.53 -3.77
C SER A 148 10.12 6.51 -3.64
N VAL A 149 11.15 6.18 -2.88
CA VAL A 149 12.36 7.02 -2.72
C VAL A 149 13.14 7.09 -4.03
N LEU A 150 13.35 5.95 -4.71
CA LEU A 150 14.05 5.90 -6.00
C LEU A 150 13.29 6.68 -7.08
N LEU A 151 11.97 6.53 -7.16
CA LEU A 151 11.15 7.29 -8.10
C LEU A 151 11.16 8.79 -7.80
N LEU A 152 11.17 9.17 -6.53
CA LEU A 152 11.29 10.58 -6.14
C LEU A 152 12.62 11.17 -6.61
N GLU A 153 13.72 10.44 -6.46
CA GLU A 153 15.04 10.84 -6.97
C GLU A 153 15.01 11.02 -8.50
N ILE A 154 14.46 10.05 -9.23
CA ILE A 154 14.32 10.10 -10.69
C ILE A 154 13.49 11.32 -11.11
N VAL A 155 12.33 11.54 -10.47
CA VAL A 155 11.45 12.67 -10.78
C VAL A 155 12.17 14.00 -10.53
N ILE A 156 12.92 14.13 -9.44
CA ILE A 156 13.69 15.34 -9.14
C ILE A 156 14.78 15.55 -10.18
N SER A 157 15.56 14.51 -10.51
CA SER A 157 16.63 14.58 -11.50
C SER A 157 16.12 14.99 -12.89
N LEU A 158 14.99 14.45 -13.32
CA LEU A 158 14.34 14.82 -14.57
C LEU A 158 13.73 16.23 -14.50
N ALA A 159 13.12 16.63 -13.40
CA ALA A 159 12.49 17.94 -13.26
C ALA A 159 13.51 19.11 -13.31
N VAL A 160 14.74 18.88 -12.87
CA VAL A 160 15.84 19.86 -12.96
C VAL A 160 16.18 20.18 -14.43
N THR A 161 16.04 19.21 -15.34
CA THR A 161 16.26 19.42 -16.78
C THR A 161 15.07 20.05 -17.50
N GLY A 162 13.92 20.12 -16.85
CA GLY A 162 12.67 20.70 -17.34
C GLY A 162 11.47 19.77 -17.17
N VAL A 163 10.28 20.35 -17.04
CA VAL A 163 9.05 19.58 -16.94
C VAL A 163 8.69 19.04 -18.33
N SER A 164 8.60 17.72 -18.43
CA SER A 164 8.27 16.99 -19.67
C SER A 164 7.19 15.93 -19.41
N ASP A 165 6.62 15.35 -20.46
CA ASP A 165 5.68 14.24 -20.36
C ASP A 165 6.23 13.06 -19.57
N THR A 166 7.57 12.86 -19.63
CA THR A 166 8.27 11.83 -18.86
C THR A 166 8.18 12.09 -17.36
N VAL A 167 8.39 13.33 -16.92
CA VAL A 167 8.26 13.72 -15.50
C VAL A 167 6.83 13.47 -15.00
N LEU A 168 5.82 13.84 -15.78
CA LEU A 168 4.40 13.64 -15.40
C LEU A 168 4.06 12.16 -15.33
N ARG A 169 4.56 11.34 -16.25
CA ARG A 169 4.39 9.89 -16.22
C ARG A 169 5.02 9.29 -14.96
N ASP A 170 6.26 9.65 -14.66
CA ASP A 170 7.00 9.09 -13.53
C ASP A 170 6.44 9.58 -12.18
N LEU A 171 5.84 10.76 -12.13
CA LEU A 171 5.06 11.24 -10.99
C LEU A 171 3.81 10.36 -10.76
N GLY A 172 3.16 9.88 -11.81
CA GLY A 172 2.05 8.92 -11.71
C GLY A 172 2.50 7.58 -11.13
N VAL A 173 3.66 7.07 -11.57
CA VAL A 173 4.25 5.83 -11.06
C VAL A 173 4.69 6.00 -9.60
N LEU A 174 5.24 7.16 -9.22
CA LEU A 174 5.54 7.51 -7.84
C LEU A 174 4.28 7.48 -6.96
N GLY A 175 3.18 8.06 -7.45
CA GLY A 175 1.90 8.01 -6.75
C GLY A 175 1.43 6.58 -6.48
N LEU A 176 1.56 5.67 -7.47
CA LEU A 176 1.29 4.25 -7.31
C LEU A 176 2.18 3.62 -6.23
N ALA A 177 3.49 3.87 -6.26
CA ALA A 177 4.44 3.34 -5.29
C ALA A 177 4.09 3.78 -3.86
N VAL A 178 3.79 5.07 -3.66
CA VAL A 178 3.35 5.62 -2.36
C VAL A 178 2.06 4.96 -1.88
N CYS A 179 1.06 4.80 -2.74
CA CYS A 179 -0.18 4.11 -2.38
C CYS A 179 0.07 2.67 -1.91
N LEU A 180 0.98 1.96 -2.55
CA LEU A 180 1.32 0.58 -2.18
C LEU A 180 1.97 0.46 -0.79
N THR A 181 2.65 1.50 -0.29
CA THR A 181 3.21 1.51 1.07
C THR A 181 2.12 1.44 2.13
N GLY A 182 0.96 2.05 1.87
CA GLY A 182 -0.20 2.07 2.76
C GLY A 182 -1.05 0.80 2.74
N CYS A 183 -0.94 -0.02 1.68
CA CYS A 183 -1.76 -1.22 1.51
C CYS A 183 -1.38 -2.32 2.50
N LYS A 184 -2.32 -2.67 3.41
CA LYS A 184 -2.11 -3.72 4.41
C LYS A 184 -2.37 -5.12 3.88
N ASN A 185 -3.39 -5.27 3.05
CA ASN A 185 -3.84 -6.56 2.52
C ASN A 185 -3.30 -6.74 1.10
N GLN A 186 -2.20 -7.45 0.98
CA GLN A 186 -1.66 -7.85 -0.31
C GLN A 186 -1.64 -9.38 -0.39
N ARG A 187 -2.09 -9.91 -1.53
CA ARG A 187 -1.99 -11.34 -1.83
C ARG A 187 -0.62 -11.67 -2.40
N LEU A 188 -0.28 -12.95 -2.45
CA LEU A 188 0.99 -13.43 -2.98
C LEU A 188 2.21 -12.79 -2.29
N VAL A 189 2.20 -12.79 -0.97
CA VAL A 189 3.31 -12.31 -0.13
C VAL A 189 4.07 -13.52 0.40
N LEU A 190 5.36 -13.58 0.12
CA LEU A 190 6.25 -14.55 0.76
C LEU A 190 6.46 -14.10 2.20
N ARG A 191 5.93 -14.88 3.14
CA ARG A 191 6.21 -14.71 4.56
C ARG A 191 7.49 -15.51 4.86
N GLY A 192 8.56 -14.77 5.12
CA GLY A 192 9.75 -15.34 5.70
C GLY A 192 9.56 -15.59 7.19
#